data_73da0c4f7908eece101bc4626d10a04f
#
_entry.id   73da0c4f7908eece101bc4626d10a04f
#
_cell.length_a   1.000
_cell.length_b   1.000
_cell.length_c   1.000
_cell.angle_alpha   90.00
_cell.angle_beta   90.00
_cell.angle_gamma   90.00
#
_symmetry.space_group_name_H-M   'P 1'
#
loop_
_entity.id
_entity.type
_entity.pdbx_description
1 polymer ?
#
loop_
_entity_poly.entity_id
_entity_poly.type
_entity_poly.pdbx_seq_one_letter_code
_entity_poly.pdbx_strand_id
1 'polypeptide(L)'
;LETVMYVCVLIVGFVIASVTFNAMGVERSYQFTNNEGNVTVETYNMPTLFMFKDAVQVENTDNQYVETAEQNLGFIQLPPLFDSRQFTIVTWSILFGTILYGLLRLIGRRSISAMLQPLVKKVDLTLVDEIGYRSVLIGFPVFTLGALIFAMMWAQIAWGRYWGWDPKEVWALITWLFYAAFLHLRLSKGWEGKKSSWLAIVGFAIVMFNLVAVNLIIAGLHSYA
;
A
#
# COMPACT_ATOMS: atom_id res chain seq x y z
N LEU A 1 3.04 9.80 -17.13
CA LEU A 1 4.14 8.84 -17.00
C LEU A 1 5.05 9.20 -15.81
N GLU A 2 5.47 10.47 -15.68
CA GLU A 2 6.30 10.93 -14.56
C GLU A 2 5.64 10.65 -13.19
N THR A 3 4.33 10.86 -13.07
CA THR A 3 3.58 10.54 -11.85
C THR A 3 3.68 9.05 -11.49
N VAL A 4 3.58 8.17 -12.48
CA VAL A 4 3.76 6.71 -12.29
C VAL A 4 5.18 6.41 -11.86
N MET A 5 6.18 7.02 -12.50
CA MET A 5 7.59 6.87 -12.11
C MET A 5 7.82 7.35 -10.66
N TYR A 6 7.20 8.48 -10.29
CA TYR A 6 7.28 8.98 -8.93
C TYR A 6 6.70 7.97 -7.93
N VAL A 7 5.51 7.42 -8.19
CA VAL A 7 4.91 6.38 -7.32
C VAL A 7 5.80 5.13 -7.22
N CYS A 8 6.39 4.68 -8.34
CA CYS A 8 7.35 3.57 -8.29
C CYS A 8 8.57 3.89 -7.41
N VAL A 9 9.08 5.12 -7.48
CA VAL A 9 10.20 5.55 -6.64
C VAL A 9 9.80 5.67 -5.16
N LEU A 10 8.54 6.00 -4.84
CA LEU A 10 8.04 5.95 -3.45
C LEU A 10 8.08 4.54 -2.87
N ILE A 11 7.77 3.51 -3.66
CA ILE A 11 7.86 2.10 -3.22
C ILE A 11 9.33 1.74 -2.91
N VAL A 12 10.26 2.17 -3.76
CA VAL A 12 11.71 2.01 -3.49
C VAL A 12 12.10 2.78 -2.24
N GLY A 13 11.54 3.98 -2.04
CA GLY A 13 11.74 4.79 -0.83
C GLY A 13 11.32 4.07 0.45
N PHE A 14 10.20 3.34 0.41
CA PHE A 14 9.78 2.48 1.52
C PHE A 14 10.83 1.42 1.87
N VAL A 15 11.34 0.72 0.86
CA VAL A 15 12.37 -0.33 1.07
C VAL A 15 13.63 0.29 1.68
N ILE A 16 14.09 1.44 1.15
CA ILE A 16 15.27 2.14 1.66
C ILE A 16 15.05 2.58 3.10
N ALA A 17 13.90 3.19 3.42
CA ALA A 17 13.57 3.62 4.78
C ALA A 17 13.57 2.42 5.74
N SER A 18 12.90 1.33 5.38
CA SER A 18 12.82 0.11 6.19
C SER A 18 14.21 -0.49 6.47
N VAL A 19 15.03 -0.63 5.44
CA VAL A 19 16.40 -1.18 5.59
C VAL A 19 17.26 -0.25 6.43
N THR A 20 17.17 1.07 6.23
CA THR A 20 17.97 2.05 6.95
C THR A 20 17.64 2.03 8.44
N PHE A 21 16.37 2.13 8.81
CA PHE A 21 15.96 2.17 10.21
C PHE A 21 16.16 0.82 10.93
N ASN A 22 15.95 -0.30 10.23
CA ASN A 22 16.28 -1.62 10.76
C ASN A 22 17.79 -1.76 11.04
N ALA A 23 18.65 -1.30 10.13
CA ALA A 23 20.10 -1.30 10.33
C ALA A 23 20.54 -0.37 11.47
N MET A 24 19.77 0.68 11.76
CA MET A 24 19.99 1.59 12.91
C MET A 24 19.46 1.01 14.22
N GLY A 25 18.80 -0.14 14.22
CA GLY A 25 18.22 -0.75 15.43
C GLY A 25 17.07 0.08 16.02
N VAL A 26 16.32 0.81 15.19
CA VAL A 26 15.17 1.59 15.67
C VAL A 26 14.01 0.64 15.93
N GLU A 27 13.79 0.36 17.21
CA GLU A 27 12.64 -0.42 17.67
C GLU A 27 12.08 0.25 18.93
N ARG A 28 10.78 0.57 18.91
CA ARG A 28 10.08 1.18 20.04
C ARG A 28 8.69 0.62 20.15
N SER A 29 8.31 0.23 21.35
CA SER A 29 6.98 -0.30 21.66
C SER A 29 6.17 0.74 22.43
N TYR A 30 4.89 0.84 22.08
CA TYR A 30 3.94 1.77 22.70
C TYR A 30 2.68 1.04 23.10
N GLN A 31 2.23 1.33 24.32
CA GLN A 31 0.98 0.84 24.87
C GLN A 31 -0.08 1.94 24.77
N PHE A 32 -1.26 1.62 24.30
CA PHE A 32 -2.41 2.53 24.21
C PHE A 32 -3.73 1.78 24.32
N THR A 33 -4.80 2.51 24.58
CA THR A 33 -6.15 1.94 24.60
C THR A 33 -6.80 2.10 23.24
N ASN A 34 -7.21 1.00 22.60
CA ASN A 34 -7.86 1.01 21.31
C ASN A 34 -9.33 1.49 21.43
N ASN A 35 -10.01 1.62 20.26
CA ASN A 35 -11.41 2.07 20.18
C ASN A 35 -12.41 1.15 20.93
N GLU A 36 -12.02 -0.08 21.21
CA GLU A 36 -12.83 -1.08 21.91
C GLU A 36 -12.58 -1.07 23.42
N GLY A 37 -11.69 -0.19 23.90
CA GLY A 37 -11.31 -0.10 25.31
C GLY A 37 -10.27 -1.13 25.75
N ASN A 38 -9.69 -1.89 24.81
CA ASN A 38 -8.64 -2.87 25.12
C ASN A 38 -7.27 -2.19 25.09
N VAL A 39 -6.42 -2.60 26.03
CA VAL A 39 -5.01 -2.19 26.04
C VAL A 39 -4.24 -3.02 25.02
N THR A 40 -3.60 -2.34 24.08
CA THR A 40 -2.79 -2.95 23.01
C THR A 40 -1.38 -2.40 23.03
N VAL A 41 -0.41 -3.22 22.59
CA VAL A 41 0.99 -2.79 22.43
C VAL A 41 1.35 -2.90 20.95
N GLU A 42 1.87 -1.83 20.39
CA GLU A 42 2.39 -1.81 19.03
C GLU A 42 3.86 -1.47 18.99
N THR A 43 4.62 -2.21 18.16
CA THR A 43 6.06 -1.98 17.95
C THR A 43 6.30 -1.25 16.64
N TYR A 44 7.08 -0.18 16.72
CA TYR A 44 7.49 0.66 15.60
C TYR A 44 8.95 0.42 15.26
N ASN A 45 9.22 0.06 14.01
CA ASN A 45 10.57 -0.17 13.47
C ASN A 45 11.12 1.06 12.73
N MET A 46 10.49 2.21 12.91
CA MET A 46 10.88 3.51 12.35
C MET A 46 10.66 4.60 13.40
N PRO A 47 11.42 5.71 13.35
CA PRO A 47 11.19 6.82 14.25
C PRO A 47 9.74 7.31 14.19
N THR A 48 9.10 7.41 15.33
CA THR A 48 7.68 7.70 15.47
C THR A 48 7.39 9.15 15.07
N LEU A 49 6.56 9.34 14.06
CA LEU A 49 6.07 10.66 13.64
C LEU A 49 4.65 10.91 14.13
N PHE A 50 3.80 9.89 14.04
CA PHE A 50 2.42 9.91 14.44
C PHE A 50 2.21 8.94 15.59
N MET A 51 1.41 9.33 16.58
CA MET A 51 1.09 8.51 17.74
C MET A 51 -0.39 8.69 18.13
N PHE A 52 -0.95 7.69 18.81
CA PHE A 52 -2.26 7.82 19.41
C PHE A 52 -2.21 8.75 20.63
N LYS A 53 -3.32 9.44 20.85
CA LYS A 53 -3.51 10.16 22.12
C LYS A 53 -3.45 9.16 23.27
N ASP A 54 -2.79 9.55 24.36
CA ASP A 54 -2.64 8.72 25.58
C ASP A 54 -1.77 7.44 25.40
N ALA A 55 -0.96 7.37 24.33
CA ALA A 55 0.04 6.31 24.18
C ALA A 55 1.21 6.52 25.14
N VAL A 56 1.71 5.43 25.72
CA VAL A 56 2.85 5.41 26.62
C VAL A 56 3.93 4.50 26.02
N GLN A 57 5.16 5.00 25.94
CA GLN A 57 6.28 4.18 25.48
C GLN A 57 6.63 3.16 26.56
N VAL A 58 6.74 1.89 26.15
CA VAL A 58 7.05 0.76 27.03
C VAL A 58 8.21 -0.05 26.49
N GLU A 59 8.94 -0.68 27.38
CA GLU A 59 10.01 -1.61 27.06
C GLU A 59 9.64 -3.01 27.57
N ASN A 60 9.92 -4.04 26.79
CA ASN A 60 9.68 -5.42 27.20
C ASN A 60 10.86 -5.89 28.06
N THR A 61 10.62 -6.03 29.35
CA THR A 61 11.60 -6.56 30.30
C THR A 61 11.01 -7.82 30.95
N ASP A 62 11.66 -8.96 30.76
CA ASP A 62 11.26 -10.26 31.34
C ASP A 62 9.77 -10.63 31.07
N ASN A 63 9.30 -10.45 29.83
CA ASN A 63 7.90 -10.66 29.41
C ASN A 63 6.87 -9.74 30.10
N GLN A 64 7.32 -8.63 30.66
CA GLN A 64 6.45 -7.56 31.18
C GLN A 64 6.77 -6.25 30.44
N TYR A 65 5.73 -5.50 30.12
CA TYR A 65 5.87 -4.17 29.55
C TYR A 65 5.98 -3.15 30.68
N VAL A 66 7.14 -2.48 30.76
CA VAL A 66 7.43 -1.45 31.77
C VAL A 66 7.51 -0.11 31.09
N GLU A 67 6.92 0.92 31.71
CA GLU A 67 6.95 2.29 31.18
C GLU A 67 8.39 2.83 31.16
N THR A 68 8.80 3.40 30.03
CA THR A 68 10.14 3.97 29.85
C THR A 68 10.18 5.39 30.39
N ALA A 69 11.27 5.75 31.06
CA ALA A 69 11.45 7.10 31.62
C ALA A 69 11.49 8.19 30.53
N GLU A 70 12.07 7.90 29.36
CA GLU A 70 12.07 8.79 28.20
C GLU A 70 10.89 8.48 27.28
N GLN A 71 9.94 9.41 27.18
CA GLN A 71 8.75 9.28 26.35
C GLN A 71 8.96 9.98 25.00
N ASN A 72 9.12 9.20 23.92
CA ASN A 72 9.18 9.70 22.55
C ASN A 72 7.84 9.48 21.84
N LEU A 73 6.86 10.34 22.08
CA LEU A 73 5.46 10.16 21.64
C LEU A 73 5.16 10.66 20.20
N GLY A 74 6.22 10.95 19.40
CA GLY A 74 6.05 11.47 18.05
C GLY A 74 5.70 12.96 18.02
N PHE A 75 5.53 13.50 16.82
CA PHE A 75 5.25 14.94 16.62
C PHE A 75 3.76 15.27 16.55
N ILE A 76 2.92 14.31 16.13
CA ILE A 76 1.49 14.53 15.87
C ILE A 76 0.69 13.42 16.51
N GLN A 77 -0.30 13.81 17.32
CA GLN A 77 -1.25 12.87 17.91
C GLN A 77 -2.46 12.68 16.99
N LEU A 78 -2.76 11.43 16.67
CA LEU A 78 -3.90 11.04 15.83
C LEU A 78 -5.04 10.47 16.69
N PRO A 79 -6.30 10.71 16.27
CA PRO A 79 -7.42 10.00 16.86
C PRO A 79 -7.32 8.49 16.54
N PRO A 80 -7.84 7.61 17.42
CA PRO A 80 -7.69 6.15 17.28
C PRO A 80 -8.38 5.54 16.04
N LEU A 81 -9.03 6.36 15.23
CA LEU A 81 -9.63 5.98 13.95
C LEU A 81 -8.58 5.64 12.87
N PHE A 82 -7.36 6.15 13.02
CA PHE A 82 -6.27 6.01 12.06
C PHE A 82 -5.15 5.19 12.66
N ASP A 83 -4.59 4.27 11.87
CA ASP A 83 -3.39 3.51 12.26
C ASP A 83 -2.15 4.42 12.23
N SER A 84 -1.72 4.87 13.40
CA SER A 84 -0.59 5.81 13.54
C SER A 84 0.74 5.21 13.08
N ARG A 85 0.92 3.90 13.23
CA ARG A 85 2.10 3.17 12.75
C ARG A 85 2.18 3.20 11.23
N GLN A 86 1.07 2.91 10.56
CA GLN A 86 1.01 2.93 9.10
C GLN A 86 1.21 4.35 8.54
N PHE A 87 0.63 5.37 9.18
CA PHE A 87 0.89 6.76 8.81
C PHE A 87 2.37 7.14 8.94
N THR A 88 3.04 6.70 10.01
CA THR A 88 4.48 6.89 10.19
C THR A 88 5.27 6.24 9.06
N ILE A 89 4.97 4.97 8.72
CA ILE A 89 5.63 4.23 7.64
C ILE A 89 5.44 4.92 6.29
N VAL A 90 4.20 5.30 5.95
CA VAL A 90 3.88 5.97 4.68
C VAL A 90 4.60 7.31 4.57
N THR A 91 4.64 8.09 5.66
CA THR A 91 5.32 9.40 5.66
C THR A 91 6.81 9.26 5.43
N TRP A 92 7.48 8.32 6.11
CA TRP A 92 8.89 8.02 5.86
C TRP A 92 9.12 7.53 4.44
N SER A 93 8.24 6.69 3.90
CA SER A 93 8.32 6.20 2.52
C SER A 93 8.24 7.35 1.50
N ILE A 94 7.31 8.29 1.71
CA ILE A 94 7.17 9.48 0.88
C ILE A 94 8.43 10.35 0.98
N LEU A 95 8.97 10.53 2.18
CA LEU A 95 10.15 11.37 2.42
C LEU A 95 11.38 10.80 1.71
N PHE A 96 11.72 9.55 1.96
CA PHE A 96 12.85 8.86 1.31
C PHE A 96 12.67 8.76 -0.20
N GLY A 97 11.46 8.41 -0.66
CA GLY A 97 11.15 8.33 -2.08
C GLY A 97 11.22 9.68 -2.80
N THR A 98 10.75 10.76 -2.16
CA THR A 98 10.83 12.12 -2.74
C THR A 98 12.29 12.60 -2.81
N ILE A 99 13.09 12.33 -1.77
CA ILE A 99 14.52 12.64 -1.79
C ILE A 99 15.21 11.85 -2.92
N LEU A 100 14.95 10.55 -3.00
CA LEU A 100 15.52 9.71 -4.05
C LEU A 100 15.10 10.19 -5.45
N TYR A 101 13.82 10.51 -5.64
CA TYR A 101 13.32 11.05 -6.91
C TYR A 101 14.02 12.37 -7.27
N GLY A 102 14.17 13.28 -6.31
CA GLY A 102 14.88 14.53 -6.47
C GLY A 102 16.35 14.32 -6.87
N LEU A 103 17.05 13.42 -6.18
CA LEU A 103 18.44 13.06 -6.49
C LEU A 103 18.57 12.45 -7.89
N LEU A 104 17.71 11.53 -8.28
CA LEU A 104 17.70 10.94 -9.62
C LEU A 104 17.50 12.00 -10.71
N ARG A 105 16.59 12.96 -10.50
CA ARG A 105 16.38 14.06 -11.43
C ARG A 105 17.56 15.03 -11.48
N LEU A 106 18.18 15.31 -10.35
CA LEU A 106 19.33 16.22 -10.26
C LEU A 106 20.55 15.62 -10.97
N ILE A 107 20.86 14.35 -10.70
CA ILE A 107 21.97 13.62 -11.33
C ILE A 107 21.74 13.42 -12.83
N GLY A 108 20.54 12.95 -13.19
CA GLY A 108 20.18 12.68 -14.58
C GLY A 108 19.93 13.91 -15.42
N ARG A 109 19.70 15.09 -14.79
CA ARG A 109 19.35 16.37 -15.45
C ARG A 109 18.18 16.26 -16.43
N ARG A 110 17.38 15.20 -16.34
CA ARG A 110 16.23 14.87 -17.19
C ARG A 110 15.15 14.21 -16.35
N SER A 111 13.95 14.09 -16.90
CA SER A 111 12.89 13.30 -16.26
C SER A 111 13.25 11.81 -16.23
N ILE A 112 12.79 11.07 -15.23
CA ILE A 112 13.06 9.63 -15.10
C ILE A 112 12.56 8.86 -16.32
N SER A 113 11.37 9.22 -16.84
CA SER A 113 10.83 8.64 -18.07
C SER A 113 11.74 8.87 -19.28
N ALA A 114 12.37 10.03 -19.39
CA ALA A 114 13.32 10.32 -20.46
C ALA A 114 14.65 9.54 -20.30
N MET A 115 15.05 9.23 -19.06
CA MET A 115 16.23 8.40 -18.79
C MET A 115 15.96 6.93 -19.15
N LEU A 116 14.74 6.45 -18.98
CA LEU A 116 14.33 5.07 -19.28
C LEU A 116 13.96 4.90 -20.77
N GLN A 117 13.66 5.98 -21.50
CA GLN A 117 13.25 5.93 -22.89
C GLN A 117 14.20 5.11 -23.81
N PRO A 118 15.53 5.18 -23.68
CA PRO A 118 16.43 4.39 -24.53
C PRO A 118 16.22 2.88 -24.36
N LEU A 119 15.84 2.41 -23.17
CA LEU A 119 15.62 0.98 -22.87
C LEU A 119 14.38 0.44 -23.59
N VAL A 120 13.38 1.29 -23.84
CA VAL A 120 12.12 0.88 -24.46
C VAL A 120 12.01 1.25 -25.94
N LYS A 121 13.04 1.89 -26.52
CA LYS A 121 13.03 2.35 -27.92
C LYS A 121 12.80 1.25 -28.95
N LYS A 122 13.21 0.01 -28.64
CA LYS A 122 13.13 -1.17 -29.53
C LYS A 122 11.92 -2.06 -29.20
N VAL A 123 11.11 -1.70 -28.23
CA VAL A 123 9.97 -2.52 -27.80
C VAL A 123 8.81 -2.33 -28.76
N ASP A 124 8.27 -3.40 -29.27
CA ASP A 124 7.06 -3.39 -30.08
C ASP A 124 5.86 -3.07 -29.17
N LEU A 125 5.25 -1.89 -29.40
CA LEU A 125 4.12 -1.41 -28.61
C LEU A 125 2.87 -2.28 -28.78
N THR A 126 2.70 -2.91 -29.95
CA THR A 126 1.57 -3.81 -30.21
C THR A 126 1.71 -5.10 -29.41
N LEU A 127 2.93 -5.61 -29.33
CA LEU A 127 3.22 -6.80 -28.50
C LEU A 127 3.03 -6.50 -27.02
N VAL A 128 3.43 -5.31 -26.53
CA VAL A 128 3.21 -4.92 -25.11
C VAL A 128 1.73 -4.78 -24.79
N ASP A 129 0.95 -4.17 -25.69
CA ASP A 129 -0.51 -4.04 -25.52
C ASP A 129 -1.19 -5.41 -25.46
N GLU A 130 -0.76 -6.33 -26.33
CA GLU A 130 -1.29 -7.69 -26.36
C GLU A 130 -0.90 -8.51 -25.11
N ILE A 131 0.35 -8.42 -24.66
CA ILE A 131 0.79 -9.06 -23.41
C ILE A 131 0.02 -8.50 -22.21
N GLY A 132 -0.15 -7.18 -22.15
CA GLY A 132 -0.94 -6.53 -21.09
C GLY A 132 -2.38 -7.03 -21.06
N TYR A 133 -3.03 -7.10 -22.20
CA TYR A 133 -4.39 -7.64 -22.33
C TYR A 133 -4.48 -9.11 -21.88
N ARG A 134 -3.58 -9.96 -22.36
CA ARG A 134 -3.53 -11.40 -21.97
C ARG A 134 -3.27 -11.58 -20.48
N SER A 135 -2.41 -10.75 -19.91
CA SER A 135 -2.16 -10.78 -18.46
C SER A 135 -3.41 -10.48 -17.65
N VAL A 136 -4.19 -9.48 -18.07
CA VAL A 136 -5.48 -9.17 -17.42
C VAL A 136 -6.49 -10.29 -17.65
N LEU A 137 -6.54 -10.85 -18.87
CA LEU A 137 -7.46 -11.94 -19.21
C LEU A 137 -7.25 -13.19 -18.34
N ILE A 138 -5.99 -13.51 -18.02
CA ILE A 138 -5.64 -14.63 -17.14
C ILE A 138 -5.79 -14.23 -15.66
N GLY A 139 -5.35 -13.03 -15.32
CA GLY A 139 -5.39 -12.53 -13.94
C GLY A 139 -6.79 -12.31 -13.39
N PHE A 140 -7.74 -11.92 -14.24
CA PHE A 140 -9.11 -11.64 -13.83
C PHE A 140 -9.85 -12.87 -13.25
N PRO A 141 -9.84 -14.06 -13.87
CA PRO A 141 -10.39 -15.26 -13.24
C PRO A 141 -9.66 -15.67 -11.95
N VAL A 142 -8.35 -15.56 -11.91
CA VAL A 142 -7.56 -15.86 -10.70
C VAL A 142 -7.93 -14.91 -9.57
N PHE A 143 -8.06 -13.61 -9.86
CA PHE A 143 -8.50 -12.61 -8.89
C PHE A 143 -9.95 -12.88 -8.42
N THR A 144 -10.84 -13.27 -9.33
CA THR A 144 -12.22 -13.63 -9.00
C THR A 144 -12.28 -14.79 -8.02
N LEU A 145 -11.51 -15.85 -8.26
CA LEU A 145 -11.44 -17.00 -7.37
C LEU A 145 -10.82 -16.64 -6.02
N GLY A 146 -9.67 -15.98 -6.02
CA GLY A 146 -8.91 -15.68 -4.80
C GLY A 146 -9.52 -14.56 -3.97
N ALA A 147 -9.69 -13.39 -4.56
CA ALA A 147 -10.07 -12.18 -3.85
C ALA A 147 -11.58 -12.01 -3.61
N LEU A 148 -12.42 -12.74 -4.33
CA LEU A 148 -13.87 -12.73 -4.10
C LEU A 148 -14.35 -14.07 -3.56
N ILE A 149 -14.27 -15.16 -4.31
CA ILE A 149 -14.91 -16.43 -3.92
C ILE A 149 -14.27 -17.00 -2.66
N PHE A 150 -12.95 -17.20 -2.63
CA PHE A 150 -12.29 -17.76 -1.46
C PHE A 150 -12.30 -16.80 -0.26
N ALA A 151 -12.23 -15.49 -0.51
CA ALA A 151 -12.37 -14.50 0.55
C ALA A 151 -13.78 -14.52 1.18
N MET A 152 -14.85 -14.66 0.38
CA MET A 152 -16.21 -14.82 0.89
C MET A 152 -16.38 -16.12 1.70
N MET A 153 -15.80 -17.23 1.26
CA MET A 153 -15.82 -18.49 2.01
C MET A 153 -15.07 -18.35 3.34
N TRP A 154 -13.92 -17.67 3.33
CA TRP A 154 -13.17 -17.38 4.54
C TRP A 154 -13.96 -16.50 5.50
N ALA A 155 -14.59 -15.43 5.00
CA ALA A 155 -15.42 -14.53 5.79
C ALA A 155 -16.58 -15.27 6.49
N GLN A 156 -17.21 -16.23 5.80
CA GLN A 156 -18.24 -17.08 6.40
C GLN A 156 -17.69 -17.92 7.57
N ILE A 157 -16.48 -18.44 7.44
CA ILE A 157 -15.86 -19.27 8.49
C ILE A 157 -15.43 -18.38 9.67
N ALA A 158 -14.81 -17.24 9.39
CA ALA A 158 -14.22 -16.36 10.39
C ALA A 158 -15.25 -15.50 11.14
N TRP A 159 -16.29 -15.02 10.45
CA TRP A 159 -17.25 -14.04 10.98
C TRP A 159 -18.71 -14.44 10.84
N GLY A 160 -19.02 -15.66 10.36
CA GLY A 160 -20.38 -16.16 10.20
C GLY A 160 -21.20 -15.47 9.11
N ARG A 161 -20.57 -14.75 8.19
CA ARG A 161 -21.20 -14.03 7.08
C ARG A 161 -20.33 -14.02 5.84
N TYR A 162 -20.89 -14.15 4.66
CA TYR A 162 -20.12 -14.15 3.40
C TYR A 162 -19.57 -12.79 3.00
N TRP A 163 -20.21 -11.69 3.42
CA TRP A 163 -19.87 -10.33 3.04
C TRP A 163 -20.24 -9.35 4.13
N GLY A 164 -19.30 -8.49 4.51
CA GLY A 164 -19.45 -7.54 5.61
C GLY A 164 -19.41 -6.07 5.22
N TRP A 165 -19.21 -5.75 3.92
CA TRP A 165 -18.96 -4.40 3.43
C TRP A 165 -17.73 -3.74 4.09
N ASP A 166 -16.80 -4.55 4.53
CA ASP A 166 -15.52 -4.06 5.04
C ASP A 166 -14.75 -3.32 3.92
N PRO A 167 -13.95 -2.30 4.24
CA PRO A 167 -13.18 -1.54 3.23
C PRO A 167 -12.39 -2.42 2.26
N LYS A 168 -11.77 -3.51 2.74
CA LYS A 168 -11.03 -4.44 1.88
C LYS A 168 -11.93 -5.19 0.89
N GLU A 169 -13.10 -5.63 1.34
CA GLU A 169 -14.09 -6.28 0.49
C GLU A 169 -14.62 -5.32 -0.60
N VAL A 170 -14.97 -4.09 -0.19
CA VAL A 170 -15.48 -3.06 -1.11
C VAL A 170 -14.45 -2.71 -2.18
N TRP A 171 -13.19 -2.51 -1.80
CA TRP A 171 -12.13 -2.17 -2.76
C TRP A 171 -11.72 -3.35 -3.63
N ALA A 172 -11.81 -4.59 -3.14
CA ALA A 172 -11.68 -5.78 -3.97
C ALA A 172 -12.78 -5.83 -5.04
N LEU A 173 -14.03 -5.54 -4.68
CA LEU A 173 -15.15 -5.46 -5.62
C LEU A 173 -14.96 -4.33 -6.63
N ILE A 174 -14.54 -3.13 -6.21
CA ILE A 174 -14.24 -2.00 -7.11
C ILE A 174 -13.16 -2.40 -8.12
N THR A 175 -12.10 -3.04 -7.66
CA THR A 175 -11.01 -3.55 -8.52
C THR A 175 -11.55 -4.56 -9.53
N TRP A 176 -12.37 -5.49 -9.09
CA TRP A 176 -13.01 -6.49 -9.96
C TRP A 176 -13.88 -5.84 -11.03
N LEU A 177 -14.77 -4.92 -10.64
CA LEU A 177 -15.65 -4.20 -11.58
C LEU A 177 -14.84 -3.41 -12.61
N PHE A 178 -13.74 -2.77 -12.18
CA PHE A 178 -12.88 -2.04 -13.10
C PHE A 178 -12.25 -2.95 -14.16
N TYR A 179 -11.71 -4.10 -13.76
CA TYR A 179 -11.11 -5.04 -14.72
C TYR A 179 -12.15 -5.77 -15.56
N ALA A 180 -13.36 -6.00 -15.05
CA ALA A 180 -14.49 -6.46 -15.86
C ALA A 180 -14.83 -5.44 -16.95
N ALA A 181 -14.90 -4.15 -16.61
CA ALA A 181 -15.11 -3.07 -17.58
C ALA A 181 -13.95 -2.97 -18.58
N PHE A 182 -12.69 -3.10 -18.14
CA PHE A 182 -11.52 -3.14 -19.02
C PHE A 182 -11.65 -4.24 -20.08
N LEU A 183 -11.94 -5.47 -19.67
CA LEU A 183 -12.12 -6.60 -20.59
C LEU A 183 -13.32 -6.40 -21.51
N HIS A 184 -14.43 -5.88 -20.99
CA HIS A 184 -15.60 -5.58 -21.79
C HIS A 184 -15.32 -4.54 -22.89
N LEU A 185 -14.64 -3.44 -22.54
CA LEU A 185 -14.28 -2.40 -23.50
C LEU A 185 -13.29 -2.90 -24.55
N ARG A 186 -12.34 -3.74 -24.15
CA ARG A 186 -11.39 -4.37 -25.07
C ARG A 186 -12.08 -5.29 -26.06
N LEU A 187 -12.93 -6.19 -25.56
CA LEU A 187 -13.61 -7.20 -26.39
C LEU A 187 -14.76 -6.63 -27.23
N SER A 188 -15.61 -5.77 -26.65
CA SER A 188 -16.85 -5.31 -27.32
C SER A 188 -16.64 -4.05 -28.16
N LYS A 189 -15.72 -3.16 -27.74
CA LYS A 189 -15.50 -1.85 -28.38
C LYS A 189 -14.18 -1.74 -29.14
N GLY A 190 -13.35 -2.80 -29.12
CA GLY A 190 -12.05 -2.80 -29.78
C GLY A 190 -11.11 -1.72 -29.24
N TRP A 191 -11.13 -1.42 -27.95
CA TRP A 191 -10.24 -0.45 -27.35
C TRP A 191 -8.82 -1.01 -27.28
N GLU A 192 -7.96 -0.54 -28.18
CA GLU A 192 -6.58 -0.95 -28.32
C GLU A 192 -5.61 0.21 -28.21
N GLY A 193 -4.33 -0.10 -28.08
CA GLY A 193 -3.23 0.87 -28.06
C GLY A 193 -3.38 1.89 -26.92
N LYS A 194 -3.40 3.19 -27.26
CA LYS A 194 -3.40 4.27 -26.27
C LYS A 194 -4.57 4.21 -25.28
N LYS A 195 -5.75 3.81 -25.70
CA LYS A 195 -6.95 3.71 -24.83
C LYS A 195 -6.80 2.56 -23.84
N SER A 196 -6.38 1.39 -24.31
CA SER A 196 -6.08 0.22 -23.49
C SER A 196 -4.97 0.50 -22.47
N SER A 197 -3.90 1.16 -22.92
CA SER A 197 -2.78 1.53 -22.05
C SER A 197 -3.20 2.47 -20.90
N TRP A 198 -4.06 3.47 -21.19
CA TRP A 198 -4.60 4.34 -20.14
C TRP A 198 -5.46 3.58 -19.13
N LEU A 199 -6.32 2.67 -19.59
CA LEU A 199 -7.09 1.83 -18.69
C LEU A 199 -6.18 0.92 -17.83
N ALA A 200 -5.14 0.35 -18.43
CA ALA A 200 -4.18 -0.47 -17.68
C ALA A 200 -3.47 0.35 -16.59
N ILE A 201 -3.07 1.59 -16.86
CA ILE A 201 -2.47 2.50 -15.87
C ILE A 201 -3.45 2.82 -14.75
N VAL A 202 -4.70 3.14 -15.08
CA VAL A 202 -5.74 3.41 -14.05
C VAL A 202 -6.03 2.15 -13.23
N GLY A 203 -6.11 0.99 -13.87
CA GLY A 203 -6.30 -0.29 -13.18
C GLY A 203 -5.15 -0.59 -12.21
N PHE A 204 -3.91 -0.37 -12.63
CA PHE A 204 -2.74 -0.50 -11.76
C PHE A 204 -2.81 0.49 -10.57
N ALA A 205 -3.21 1.73 -10.82
CA ALA A 205 -3.39 2.72 -9.75
C ALA A 205 -4.45 2.29 -8.73
N ILE A 206 -5.57 1.69 -9.17
CA ILE A 206 -6.62 1.15 -8.29
C ILE A 206 -6.06 0.00 -7.44
N VAL A 207 -5.31 -0.94 -8.05
CA VAL A 207 -4.67 -2.04 -7.31
C VAL A 207 -3.68 -1.51 -6.28
N MET A 208 -2.85 -0.53 -6.65
CA MET A 208 -1.90 0.09 -5.73
C MET A 208 -2.60 0.86 -4.61
N PHE A 209 -3.68 1.55 -4.91
CA PHE A 209 -4.49 2.21 -3.89
C PHE A 209 -5.08 1.20 -2.91
N ASN A 210 -5.63 0.10 -3.41
CA ASN A 210 -6.15 -0.97 -2.56
C ASN A 210 -5.03 -1.58 -1.68
N LEU A 211 -3.87 -1.87 -2.27
CA LEU A 211 -2.74 -2.45 -1.53
C LEU A 211 -2.20 -1.49 -0.45
N VAL A 212 -2.02 -0.21 -0.77
CA VAL A 212 -1.37 0.75 0.12
C VAL A 212 -2.38 1.43 1.03
N ALA A 213 -3.40 2.11 0.49
CA ALA A 213 -4.32 2.89 1.29
C ALA A 213 -5.29 2.02 2.08
N VAL A 214 -5.90 1.04 1.43
CA VAL A 214 -6.94 0.22 2.07
C VAL A 214 -6.31 -0.83 2.99
N ASN A 215 -5.24 -1.48 2.54
CA ASN A 215 -4.65 -2.59 3.29
C ASN A 215 -3.71 -2.12 4.41
N LEU A 216 -3.02 -0.99 4.24
CA LEU A 216 -2.02 -0.51 5.20
C LEU A 216 -2.49 0.66 6.07
N ILE A 217 -3.48 1.46 5.64
CA ILE A 217 -3.86 2.70 6.33
C ILE A 217 -5.25 2.60 6.95
N ILE A 218 -6.21 2.00 6.26
CA ILE A 218 -7.60 1.93 6.72
C ILE A 218 -7.76 0.71 7.61
N ALA A 219 -8.01 0.93 8.89
CA ALA A 219 -8.35 -0.14 9.82
C ALA A 219 -9.73 -0.75 9.46
N GLY A 220 -9.84 -2.07 9.52
CA GLY A 220 -11.06 -2.81 9.24
C GLY A 220 -11.06 -4.17 9.94
N LEU A 221 -12.08 -5.00 9.71
CA LEU A 221 -12.17 -6.35 10.29
C LEU A 221 -10.97 -7.26 9.97
N HIS A 222 -10.23 -6.94 8.91
CA HIS A 222 -9.05 -7.65 8.47
C HIS A 222 -7.72 -7.02 8.99
N SER A 223 -7.79 -6.01 9.84
CA SER A 223 -6.61 -5.45 10.51
C SER A 223 -6.24 -6.37 11.67
N TYR A 224 -5.49 -7.41 11.39
CA TYR A 224 -4.80 -8.21 12.39
C TYR A 224 -3.51 -7.44 12.73
N ALA A 225 -3.51 -6.75 13.84
CA ALA A 225 -2.30 -6.24 14.48
C ALA A 225 -1.99 -7.09 15.69
#